data_ee6bf99d1390c9c999877b3a94b8caec
#
_entry.id   ee6bf99d1390c9c999877b3a94b8caec
#
_cell.length_a   1.000
_cell.length_b   1.000
_cell.length_c   1.000
_cell.angle_alpha   90.00
_cell.angle_beta   90.00
_cell.angle_gamma   90.00
#
_symmetry.space_group_name_H-M   'P 1'
#
loop_
_entity.id
_entity.type
_entity.pdbx_description
1 polymer ?
#
loop_
_entity_poly.entity_id
_entity_poly.type
_entity_poly.pdbx_seq_one_letter_code
_entity_poly.pdbx_strand_id
1 'polypeptide(L)'
;LTLTANEVEAAFKDGKIASMIGIEGGHSIDSSMGALRMFHKLGAGYMTLTHGTNVPWADASTDTAQADGLTKFGEEVVWEMNRLGMLVDLSHVAPATMHDALDVSEAPIIFSHSSSRAKCDHVRNVPDEVLKRLPQNGGVIMVTFVTSFISEEVRQHGIQRGEEADRLRAMRGGTEESVQTGRAAWIETHPTPKASLAQVAD
;
A
#
# COMPACT_ATOMS: atom_id res chain seq x y z
N LEU A 1 12.59 19.04 -5.10
CA LEU A 1 11.17 18.78 -5.11
C LEU A 1 10.61 19.05 -6.49
N THR A 2 9.80 18.14 -7.00
CA THR A 2 9.13 18.24 -8.30
C THR A 2 7.62 18.24 -8.08
N LEU A 3 6.90 19.13 -8.78
CA LEU A 3 5.46 19.32 -8.66
C LEU A 3 4.72 18.93 -9.94
N THR A 4 5.45 18.79 -11.06
CA THR A 4 4.90 18.48 -12.38
C THR A 4 5.67 17.38 -13.08
N ALA A 5 5.04 16.70 -14.04
CA ALA A 5 5.70 15.69 -14.87
C ALA A 5 6.92 16.26 -15.61
N ASN A 6 6.80 17.49 -16.14
CA ASN A 6 7.91 18.16 -16.83
C ASN A 6 9.12 18.38 -15.91
N GLU A 7 8.89 18.72 -14.64
CA GLU A 7 9.97 18.89 -13.66
C GLU A 7 10.61 17.53 -13.30
N VAL A 8 9.85 16.46 -13.25
CA VAL A 8 10.37 15.09 -13.07
C VAL A 8 11.29 14.72 -14.23
N GLU A 9 10.83 14.91 -15.48
CA GLU A 9 11.63 14.64 -16.67
C GLU A 9 12.89 15.51 -16.73
N ALA A 10 12.78 16.80 -16.42
CA ALA A 10 13.93 17.71 -16.40
C ALA A 10 14.95 17.30 -15.36
N ALA A 11 14.52 16.94 -14.13
CA ALA A 11 15.40 16.45 -13.08
C ALA A 11 16.12 15.16 -13.52
N PHE A 12 15.41 14.23 -14.18
CA PHE A 12 16.01 13.00 -14.70
C PHE A 12 17.07 13.29 -15.81
N LYS A 13 16.73 14.17 -16.77
CA LYS A 13 17.67 14.59 -17.83
C LYS A 13 18.94 15.25 -17.28
N ASP A 14 18.78 15.98 -16.17
CA ASP A 14 19.90 16.63 -15.44
C ASP A 14 20.69 15.66 -14.54
N GLY A 15 20.37 14.35 -14.52
CA GLY A 15 21.00 13.36 -13.64
C GLY A 15 20.68 13.56 -12.16
N LYS A 16 19.59 14.25 -11.83
CA LYS A 16 19.11 14.51 -10.48
C LYS A 16 18.04 13.53 -10.07
N ILE A 17 17.84 13.35 -8.75
CA ILE A 17 16.72 12.60 -8.20
C ILE A 17 15.51 13.53 -8.14
N ALA A 18 14.45 13.16 -8.89
CA ALA A 18 13.16 13.80 -8.77
C ALA A 18 12.47 13.33 -7.48
N SER A 19 12.04 14.26 -6.65
CA SER A 19 11.37 13.97 -5.38
C SER A 19 9.98 14.59 -5.37
N MET A 20 8.97 13.81 -5.01
CA MET A 20 7.57 14.21 -4.91
C MET A 20 7.07 13.99 -3.48
N ILE A 21 6.25 14.89 -2.96
CA ILE A 21 5.62 14.73 -1.65
C ILE A 21 4.40 13.81 -1.82
N GLY A 22 4.33 12.74 -1.02
CA GLY A 22 3.15 11.88 -0.90
C GLY A 22 2.49 12.02 0.46
N ILE A 23 1.19 11.75 0.49
CA ILE A 23 0.39 11.59 1.71
C ILE A 23 0.04 10.12 1.82
N GLU A 24 0.55 9.42 2.81
CA GLU A 24 0.25 8.01 3.01
C GLU A 24 -0.95 7.86 3.95
N GLY A 25 -2.12 7.75 3.33
CA GLY A 25 -3.40 7.53 4.00
C GLY A 25 -4.36 8.71 3.96
N GLY A 26 -5.55 8.46 3.40
CA GLY A 26 -6.66 9.41 3.35
C GLY A 26 -7.19 9.85 4.70
N HIS A 27 -6.74 9.22 5.80
CA HIS A 27 -6.95 9.70 7.18
C HIS A 27 -6.54 11.16 7.35
N SER A 28 -5.47 11.58 6.64
CA SER A 28 -4.91 12.93 6.73
C SER A 28 -5.88 14.03 6.28
N ILE A 29 -6.87 13.70 5.44
CA ILE A 29 -7.86 14.69 4.99
C ILE A 29 -9.10 14.75 5.88
N ASP A 30 -9.26 13.83 6.84
CA ASP A 30 -10.41 13.76 7.76
C ASP A 30 -11.76 13.97 7.04
N SER A 31 -11.95 13.24 5.91
CA SER A 31 -13.11 13.35 5.03
C SER A 31 -13.42 14.78 4.54
N SER A 32 -12.39 15.63 4.39
CA SER A 32 -12.52 17.02 3.98
C SER A 32 -11.89 17.29 2.61
N MET A 33 -12.71 17.63 1.61
CA MET A 33 -12.23 18.09 0.30
C MET A 33 -11.40 19.38 0.41
N GLY A 34 -11.69 20.21 1.42
CA GLY A 34 -10.89 21.42 1.69
C GLY A 34 -9.47 21.09 2.12
N ALA A 35 -9.30 20.07 2.97
CA ALA A 35 -7.99 19.58 3.39
C ALA A 35 -7.22 18.97 2.21
N LEU A 36 -7.85 18.14 1.38
CA LEU A 36 -7.25 17.59 0.17
C LEU A 36 -6.68 18.68 -0.74
N ARG A 37 -7.50 19.70 -1.05
CA ARG A 37 -7.08 20.85 -1.87
C ARG A 37 -5.94 21.63 -1.24
N MET A 38 -5.92 21.78 0.08
CA MET A 38 -4.87 22.48 0.78
C MET A 38 -3.55 21.69 0.73
N PHE A 39 -3.58 20.38 0.94
CA PHE A 39 -2.38 19.55 0.81
C PHE A 39 -1.80 19.59 -0.61
N HIS A 40 -2.64 19.53 -1.65
CA HIS A 40 -2.18 19.71 -3.01
C HIS A 40 -1.54 21.11 -3.21
N LYS A 41 -2.16 22.17 -2.70
CA LYS A 41 -1.60 23.53 -2.78
C LYS A 41 -0.26 23.66 -2.04
N LEU A 42 -0.02 22.86 -0.99
CA LEU A 42 1.25 22.78 -0.26
C LEU A 42 2.29 21.90 -0.97
N GLY A 43 1.95 21.30 -2.11
CA GLY A 43 2.87 20.55 -2.96
C GLY A 43 2.77 19.03 -2.86
N ALA A 44 1.72 18.48 -2.22
CA ALA A 44 1.49 17.05 -2.27
C ALA A 44 1.11 16.61 -3.69
N GLY A 45 1.89 15.71 -4.28
CA GLY A 45 1.72 15.22 -5.64
C GLY A 45 0.93 13.91 -5.74
N TYR A 46 0.78 13.17 -4.64
CA TYR A 46 -0.06 11.97 -4.58
C TYR A 46 -0.63 11.74 -3.18
N MET A 47 -1.68 10.93 -3.09
CA MET A 47 -2.21 10.45 -1.82
C MET A 47 -2.64 8.98 -1.95
N THR A 48 -2.18 8.16 -1.00
CA THR A 48 -2.68 6.81 -0.81
C THR A 48 -4.06 6.87 -0.14
N LEU A 49 -5.07 6.20 -0.70
CA LEU A 49 -6.47 6.37 -0.23
C LEU A 49 -6.69 5.84 1.19
N THR A 50 -5.98 4.78 1.58
CA THR A 50 -5.99 4.22 2.95
C THR A 50 -4.56 3.98 3.44
N HIS A 51 -4.41 3.46 4.68
CA HIS A 51 -3.14 2.93 5.19
C HIS A 51 -3.38 1.55 5.83
N GLY A 52 -3.07 1.37 7.11
CA GLY A 52 -3.25 0.10 7.81
C GLY A 52 -4.70 -0.23 8.19
N THR A 53 -5.57 0.77 8.20
CA THR A 53 -6.99 0.67 8.54
C THR A 53 -7.85 1.40 7.51
N ASN A 54 -9.16 1.11 7.51
CA ASN A 54 -10.13 1.80 6.67
C ASN A 54 -10.20 3.29 6.99
N VAL A 55 -10.57 4.08 5.99
CA VAL A 55 -11.18 5.40 6.19
C VAL A 55 -12.70 5.28 6.02
N PRO A 56 -13.51 6.26 6.46
CA PRO A 56 -14.98 6.15 6.33
C PRO A 56 -15.50 5.97 4.91
N TRP A 57 -14.66 6.17 3.91
CA TRP A 57 -15.02 6.20 2.49
C TRP A 57 -14.22 5.24 1.59
N ALA A 58 -13.27 4.45 2.15
CA ALA A 58 -12.49 3.46 1.40
C ALA A 58 -11.96 2.35 2.32
N ASP A 59 -11.96 1.12 1.84
CA ASP A 59 -11.46 -0.04 2.56
C ASP A 59 -9.97 -0.28 2.32
N ALA A 60 -9.26 -0.60 3.42
CA ALA A 60 -7.86 -1.00 3.43
C ALA A 60 -7.71 -2.53 3.27
N SER A 61 -6.62 -2.98 2.68
CA SER A 61 -6.33 -4.42 2.49
C SER A 61 -6.07 -5.19 3.79
N THR A 62 -5.77 -4.49 4.87
CA THR A 62 -5.39 -5.05 6.19
C THR A 62 -6.47 -4.85 7.25
N ASP A 63 -7.65 -4.38 6.88
CA ASP A 63 -8.79 -4.18 7.78
C ASP A 63 -10.02 -4.95 7.29
N THR A 64 -11.04 -5.04 8.13
CA THR A 64 -12.31 -5.65 7.76
C THR A 64 -13.12 -4.68 6.88
N ALA A 65 -13.54 -5.13 5.72
CA ALA A 65 -14.32 -4.30 4.78
C ALA A 65 -15.58 -3.70 5.45
N GLN A 66 -15.82 -2.42 5.21
CA GLN A 66 -16.96 -1.65 5.73
C GLN A 66 -17.71 -0.90 4.63
N ALA A 67 -16.98 -0.40 3.63
CA ALA A 67 -17.52 0.34 2.50
C ALA A 67 -17.78 -0.55 1.28
N ASP A 68 -17.24 -1.78 1.27
CA ASP A 68 -17.23 -2.70 0.13
C ASP A 68 -16.58 -2.07 -1.11
N GLY A 69 -15.45 -1.37 -0.88
CA GLY A 69 -14.71 -0.61 -1.86
C GLY A 69 -14.65 0.88 -1.55
N LEU A 70 -15.09 1.72 -2.50
CA LEU A 70 -15.28 3.16 -2.33
C LEU A 70 -16.74 3.48 -2.01
N THR A 71 -16.96 4.39 -1.06
CA THR A 71 -18.26 5.06 -0.98
C THR A 71 -18.35 6.15 -2.05
N LYS A 72 -19.54 6.75 -2.22
CA LYS A 72 -19.72 7.89 -3.12
C LYS A 72 -18.76 9.05 -2.82
N PHE A 73 -18.49 9.32 -1.54
CA PHE A 73 -17.48 10.33 -1.17
C PHE A 73 -16.07 9.90 -1.58
N GLY A 74 -15.74 8.60 -1.52
CA GLY A 74 -14.46 8.07 -2.02
C GLY A 74 -14.30 8.28 -3.53
N GLU A 75 -15.35 8.06 -4.32
CA GLU A 75 -15.36 8.38 -5.75
C GLU A 75 -15.13 9.89 -5.99
N GLU A 76 -15.80 10.75 -5.22
CA GLU A 76 -15.60 12.21 -5.29
C GLU A 76 -14.16 12.61 -4.94
N VAL A 77 -13.51 11.93 -4.00
CA VAL A 77 -12.07 12.14 -3.68
C VAL A 77 -11.20 11.79 -4.88
N VAL A 78 -11.44 10.64 -5.54
CA VAL A 78 -10.68 10.23 -6.74
C VAL A 78 -10.86 11.25 -7.87
N TRP A 79 -12.07 11.70 -8.16
CA TRP A 79 -12.34 12.72 -9.18
C TRP A 79 -11.66 14.05 -8.84
N GLU A 80 -11.71 14.48 -7.59
CA GLU A 80 -11.05 15.71 -7.18
C GLU A 80 -9.52 15.60 -7.28
N MET A 81 -8.93 14.46 -6.94
CA MET A 81 -7.50 14.21 -7.15
C MET A 81 -7.13 14.30 -8.63
N ASN A 82 -7.92 13.68 -9.52
CA ASN A 82 -7.73 13.80 -10.98
C ASN A 82 -7.82 15.25 -11.43
N ARG A 83 -8.84 16.00 -10.98
CA ARG A 83 -9.02 17.42 -11.31
C ARG A 83 -7.85 18.30 -10.87
N LEU A 84 -7.24 17.98 -9.72
CA LEU A 84 -6.09 18.70 -9.19
C LEU A 84 -4.76 18.29 -9.87
N GLY A 85 -4.73 17.17 -10.62
CA GLY A 85 -3.49 16.59 -11.12
C GLY A 85 -2.68 15.87 -10.03
N MET A 86 -3.33 15.42 -8.97
CA MET A 86 -2.79 14.67 -7.87
C MET A 86 -2.93 13.17 -8.16
N LEU A 87 -1.84 12.39 -8.12
CA LEU A 87 -1.89 10.96 -8.41
C LEU A 87 -2.66 10.21 -7.31
N VAL A 88 -3.55 9.31 -7.75
CA VAL A 88 -4.26 8.38 -6.87
C VAL A 88 -3.34 7.18 -6.63
N ASP A 89 -2.95 6.95 -5.38
CA ASP A 89 -2.14 5.81 -4.99
C ASP A 89 -3.02 4.72 -4.37
N LEU A 90 -2.97 3.53 -4.96
CA LEU A 90 -3.74 2.36 -4.56
C LEU A 90 -2.95 1.35 -3.73
N SER A 91 -1.74 1.69 -3.29
CA SER A 91 -1.08 0.91 -2.24
C SER A 91 -1.95 0.90 -0.98
N HIS A 92 -1.92 -0.15 -0.19
CA HIS A 92 -2.70 -0.34 1.05
C HIS A 92 -4.21 -0.62 0.88
N VAL A 93 -4.83 -0.29 -0.24
CA VAL A 93 -6.28 -0.42 -0.38
C VAL A 93 -6.73 -1.87 -0.63
N ALA A 94 -7.96 -2.19 -0.25
CA ALA A 94 -8.58 -3.48 -0.52
C ALA A 94 -8.80 -3.69 -2.04
N PRO A 95 -8.87 -4.94 -2.54
CA PRO A 95 -9.12 -5.21 -3.97
C PRO A 95 -10.39 -4.54 -4.52
N ALA A 96 -11.49 -4.51 -3.74
CA ALA A 96 -12.71 -3.79 -4.13
C ALA A 96 -12.43 -2.30 -4.36
N THR A 97 -11.72 -1.66 -3.43
CA THR A 97 -11.30 -0.25 -3.58
C THR A 97 -10.39 -0.04 -4.81
N MET A 98 -9.50 -1.01 -5.15
CA MET A 98 -8.69 -0.93 -6.38
C MET A 98 -9.56 -0.92 -7.64
N HIS A 99 -10.58 -1.79 -7.68
CA HIS A 99 -11.51 -1.87 -8.80
C HIS A 99 -12.33 -0.58 -8.95
N ASP A 100 -12.94 -0.10 -7.87
CA ASP A 100 -13.76 1.12 -7.88
C ASP A 100 -12.94 2.34 -8.29
N ALA A 101 -11.73 2.49 -7.73
CA ALA A 101 -10.85 3.60 -8.09
C ALA A 101 -10.44 3.56 -9.57
N LEU A 102 -10.20 2.37 -10.14
CA LEU A 102 -9.91 2.20 -11.57
C LEU A 102 -11.15 2.42 -12.45
N ASP A 103 -12.37 2.23 -11.93
CA ASP A 103 -13.61 2.49 -12.65
C ASP A 103 -13.91 3.99 -12.77
N VAL A 104 -13.54 4.76 -11.74
CA VAL A 104 -13.85 6.21 -11.68
C VAL A 104 -12.67 7.11 -12.04
N SER A 105 -11.43 6.63 -12.01
CA SER A 105 -10.26 7.45 -12.31
C SER A 105 -10.12 7.71 -13.82
N GLU A 106 -10.12 8.98 -14.19
CA GLU A 106 -9.86 9.46 -15.55
C GLU A 106 -8.36 9.70 -15.84
N ALA A 107 -7.51 9.51 -14.84
CA ALA A 107 -6.06 9.68 -14.92
C ALA A 107 -5.32 8.42 -14.50
N PRO A 108 -4.06 8.23 -14.95
CA PRO A 108 -3.23 7.14 -14.50
C PRO A 108 -3.09 7.09 -12.98
N ILE A 109 -3.29 5.90 -12.39
CA ILE A 109 -3.07 5.65 -10.97
C ILE A 109 -1.66 5.13 -10.72
N ILE A 110 -1.25 5.11 -9.47
CA ILE A 110 -0.01 4.45 -9.05
C ILE A 110 -0.28 3.43 -7.96
N PHE A 111 0.60 2.43 -7.88
CA PHE A 111 0.87 1.69 -6.66
C PHE A 111 2.28 2.07 -6.23
N SER A 112 2.41 2.96 -5.25
CA SER A 112 3.71 3.50 -4.83
C SER A 112 4.61 2.46 -4.19
N HIS A 113 4.04 1.41 -3.57
CA HIS A 113 4.78 0.32 -2.94
C HIS A 113 3.91 -0.93 -2.73
N SER A 114 3.83 -1.75 -3.74
CA SER A 114 3.14 -3.05 -3.74
C SER A 114 3.92 -4.03 -4.61
N SER A 115 3.48 -5.30 -4.65
CA SER A 115 4.05 -6.33 -5.53
C SER A 115 2.94 -7.19 -6.13
N SER A 116 3.25 -8.24 -6.89
CA SER A 116 2.26 -9.13 -7.48
C SER A 116 1.75 -10.16 -6.46
N ARG A 117 0.43 -10.28 -6.31
CA ARG A 117 -0.18 -11.29 -5.44
C ARG A 117 0.04 -12.72 -5.95
N ALA A 118 0.14 -12.92 -7.25
CA ALA A 118 0.44 -14.23 -7.84
C ALA A 118 1.85 -14.74 -7.49
N LYS A 119 2.79 -13.84 -7.16
CA LYS A 119 4.14 -14.22 -6.73
C LYS A 119 4.25 -14.44 -5.23
N CYS A 120 3.52 -13.66 -4.45
CA CYS A 120 3.45 -13.79 -2.99
C CYS A 120 2.05 -13.38 -2.53
N ASP A 121 1.30 -14.32 -1.94
CA ASP A 121 -0.10 -14.12 -1.56
C ASP A 121 -0.25 -13.25 -0.29
N HIS A 122 0.35 -12.07 -0.35
CA HIS A 122 0.23 -11.06 0.70
C HIS A 122 -0.93 -10.11 0.39
N VAL A 123 -1.73 -9.77 1.40
CA VAL A 123 -2.92 -8.90 1.23
C VAL A 123 -2.60 -7.51 0.67
N ARG A 124 -1.36 -7.03 0.87
CA ARG A 124 -0.84 -5.77 0.36
C ARG A 124 -0.44 -5.84 -1.12
N ASN A 125 -0.36 -7.03 -1.71
CA ASN A 125 0.00 -7.23 -3.10
C ASN A 125 -1.23 -7.11 -4.01
N VAL A 126 -0.97 -6.70 -5.25
CA VAL A 126 -2.00 -6.41 -6.25
C VAL A 126 -2.42 -7.72 -6.94
N PRO A 127 -3.74 -8.02 -6.97
CA PRO A 127 -4.27 -9.17 -7.71
C PRO A 127 -4.08 -9.02 -9.22
N ASP A 128 -3.96 -10.16 -9.92
CA ASP A 128 -3.72 -10.19 -11.37
C ASP A 128 -4.83 -9.52 -12.19
N GLU A 129 -6.09 -9.63 -11.75
CA GLU A 129 -7.23 -8.97 -12.40
C GLU A 129 -7.14 -7.44 -12.35
N VAL A 130 -6.54 -6.89 -11.29
CA VAL A 130 -6.25 -5.45 -11.18
C VAL A 130 -5.05 -5.09 -12.06
N LEU A 131 -3.96 -5.88 -12.00
CA LEU A 131 -2.76 -5.64 -12.82
C LEU A 131 -3.08 -5.60 -14.32
N LYS A 132 -4.00 -6.44 -14.79
CA LYS A 132 -4.45 -6.47 -16.21
C LYS A 132 -5.18 -5.19 -16.63
N ARG A 133 -5.68 -4.38 -15.70
CA ARG A 133 -6.35 -3.10 -15.98
C ARG A 133 -5.37 -1.93 -16.12
N LEU A 134 -4.16 -2.04 -15.54
CA LEU A 134 -3.19 -0.95 -15.54
C LEU A 134 -2.78 -0.48 -16.94
N PRO A 135 -2.52 -1.35 -17.94
CA PRO A 135 -2.16 -0.88 -19.28
C PRO A 135 -3.23 0.00 -19.93
N GLN A 136 -4.52 -0.22 -19.62
CA GLN A 136 -5.63 0.60 -20.16
C GLN A 136 -5.76 1.92 -19.42
N ASN A 137 -5.50 1.93 -18.11
CA ASN A 137 -5.50 3.15 -17.29
C ASN A 137 -4.24 4.00 -17.52
N GLY A 138 -3.14 3.38 -17.97
CA GLY A 138 -1.83 4.04 -18.08
C GLY A 138 -1.06 4.12 -16.76
N GLY A 139 -1.55 3.47 -15.71
CA GLY A 139 -0.95 3.45 -14.37
C GLY A 139 0.30 2.58 -14.28
N VAL A 140 0.99 2.69 -13.14
CA VAL A 140 2.20 1.93 -12.87
C VAL A 140 2.20 1.33 -11.46
N ILE A 141 2.89 0.21 -11.31
CA ILE A 141 3.18 -0.39 -10.01
C ILE A 141 4.69 -0.30 -9.74
N MET A 142 5.04 0.24 -8.58
CA MET A 142 6.41 0.29 -8.08
C MET A 142 6.61 -0.89 -7.13
N VAL A 143 7.36 -1.90 -7.61
CA VAL A 143 7.65 -3.11 -6.84
C VAL A 143 8.45 -2.76 -5.60
N THR A 144 7.94 -3.18 -4.43
CA THR A 144 8.59 -2.93 -3.16
C THR A 144 9.55 -4.06 -2.78
N PHE A 145 10.65 -3.71 -2.08
CA PHE A 145 11.64 -4.66 -1.56
C PHE A 145 11.29 -5.22 -0.18
N VAL A 146 10.04 -5.08 0.27
CA VAL A 146 9.56 -5.71 1.51
C VAL A 146 9.57 -7.22 1.34
N THR A 147 10.43 -7.92 2.08
CA THR A 147 10.73 -9.35 1.84
C THR A 147 9.48 -10.24 1.94
N SER A 148 8.53 -9.91 2.82
CA SER A 148 7.25 -10.65 2.94
C SER A 148 6.25 -10.34 1.81
N PHE A 149 6.53 -9.38 0.91
CA PHE A 149 5.71 -9.09 -0.26
C PHE A 149 6.24 -9.75 -1.53
N ILE A 150 7.49 -10.23 -1.52
CA ILE A 150 8.17 -10.81 -2.68
C ILE A 150 8.54 -12.29 -2.48
N SER A 151 8.54 -12.79 -1.23
CA SER A 151 8.87 -14.18 -0.91
C SER A 151 7.75 -14.81 -0.09
N GLU A 152 7.08 -15.80 -0.67
CA GLU A 152 6.04 -16.55 0.02
C GLU A 152 6.59 -17.31 1.24
N GLU A 153 7.83 -17.80 1.18
CA GLU A 153 8.49 -18.46 2.30
C GLU A 153 8.69 -17.50 3.49
N VAL A 154 9.14 -16.25 3.22
CA VAL A 154 9.28 -15.22 4.26
C VAL A 154 7.92 -14.84 4.83
N ARG A 155 6.89 -14.72 3.98
CA ARG A 155 5.52 -14.44 4.41
C ARG A 155 4.99 -15.53 5.34
N GLN A 156 5.11 -16.79 4.95
CA GLN A 156 4.66 -17.93 5.74
C GLN A 156 5.40 -18.03 7.09
N HIS A 157 6.70 -17.81 7.09
CA HIS A 157 7.48 -17.73 8.33
C HIS A 157 6.96 -16.60 9.25
N GLY A 158 6.58 -15.44 8.67
CA GLY A 158 5.98 -14.33 9.42
C GLY A 158 4.65 -14.71 10.08
N ILE A 159 3.78 -15.44 9.36
CA ILE A 159 2.51 -15.96 9.87
C ILE A 159 2.76 -16.91 11.03
N GLN A 160 3.61 -17.95 10.86
CA GLN A 160 3.94 -18.92 11.89
C GLN A 160 4.50 -18.25 13.15
N ARG A 161 5.34 -17.22 12.98
CA ARG A 161 5.86 -16.42 14.09
C ARG A 161 4.76 -15.65 14.83
N GLY A 162 3.73 -15.18 14.10
CA GLY A 162 2.54 -14.55 14.66
C GLY A 162 1.71 -15.54 15.47
N GLU A 163 1.40 -16.68 14.91
CA GLU A 163 0.66 -17.78 15.56
C GLU A 163 1.35 -18.25 16.85
N GLU A 164 2.68 -18.37 16.81
CA GLU A 164 3.45 -18.71 18.01
C GLU A 164 3.36 -17.63 19.09
N ALA A 165 3.40 -16.35 18.70
CA ALA A 165 3.20 -15.26 19.65
C ALA A 165 1.80 -15.29 20.29
N ASP A 166 0.77 -15.59 19.51
CA ASP A 166 -0.60 -15.70 20.01
C ASP A 166 -0.77 -16.92 20.92
N ARG A 167 -0.14 -18.05 20.57
CA ARG A 167 -0.08 -19.23 21.42
C ARG A 167 0.56 -18.91 22.78
N LEU A 168 1.68 -18.19 22.77
CA LEU A 168 2.38 -17.78 23.99
C LEU A 168 1.54 -16.84 24.86
N ARG A 169 0.81 -15.89 24.26
CA ARG A 169 -0.12 -15.00 24.97
C ARG A 169 -1.28 -15.73 25.62
N ALA A 170 -1.80 -16.77 24.94
CA ALA A 170 -2.90 -17.59 25.44
C ALA A 170 -2.50 -18.52 26.60
N MET A 171 -1.22 -18.74 26.83
CA MET A 171 -0.74 -19.58 27.95
C MET A 171 -0.99 -18.88 29.28
N ARG A 172 -1.35 -19.68 30.31
CA ARG A 172 -1.56 -19.18 31.67
C ARG A 172 -0.29 -18.50 32.21
N GLY A 173 -0.36 -17.19 32.46
CA GLY A 173 0.79 -16.38 32.91
C GLY A 173 1.61 -15.77 31.78
N GLY A 174 1.09 -15.77 30.55
CA GLY A 174 1.71 -15.09 29.40
C GLY A 174 1.81 -13.59 29.63
N THR A 175 3.01 -13.11 29.99
CA THR A 175 3.34 -11.69 30.05
C THR A 175 4.00 -11.28 28.72
N GLU A 176 4.04 -10.00 28.41
CA GLU A 176 4.74 -9.52 27.20
C GLU A 176 6.23 -9.94 27.21
N GLU A 177 6.88 -9.96 28.38
CA GLU A 177 8.26 -10.44 28.53
C GLU A 177 8.40 -11.93 28.20
N SER A 178 7.45 -12.77 28.67
CA SER A 178 7.45 -14.22 28.35
C SER A 178 7.20 -14.47 26.87
N VAL A 179 6.34 -13.66 26.22
CA VAL A 179 6.07 -13.73 24.80
C VAL A 179 7.32 -13.34 23.99
N GLN A 180 8.02 -12.27 24.37
CA GLN A 180 9.26 -11.86 23.70
C GLN A 180 10.35 -12.93 23.83
N THR A 181 10.54 -13.48 25.03
CA THR A 181 11.51 -14.55 25.28
C THR A 181 11.18 -15.81 24.48
N GLY A 182 9.92 -16.25 24.48
CA GLY A 182 9.47 -17.40 23.72
C GLY A 182 9.62 -17.21 22.21
N ARG A 183 9.32 -16.01 21.68
CA ARG A 183 9.56 -15.67 20.26
C ARG A 183 11.04 -15.72 19.89
N ALA A 184 11.93 -15.23 20.76
CA ALA A 184 13.37 -15.31 20.53
C ALA A 184 13.84 -16.77 20.43
N ALA A 185 13.43 -17.61 21.37
CA ALA A 185 13.74 -19.04 21.35
C ALA A 185 13.16 -19.76 20.11
N TRP A 186 11.95 -19.37 19.67
CA TRP A 186 11.35 -19.92 18.46
C TRP A 186 12.16 -19.55 17.20
N ILE A 187 12.63 -18.30 17.09
CA ILE A 187 13.46 -17.85 15.96
C ILE A 187 14.79 -18.57 15.88
N GLU A 188 15.39 -18.93 17.02
CA GLU A 188 16.64 -19.72 17.05
C GLU A 188 16.48 -21.09 16.38
N THR A 189 15.32 -21.72 16.54
CA THR A 189 14.99 -23.02 15.93
C THR A 189 14.33 -22.91 14.55
N HIS A 190 13.79 -21.73 14.22
CA HIS A 190 13.13 -21.42 12.96
C HIS A 190 13.73 -20.13 12.36
N PRO A 191 14.96 -20.20 11.81
CA PRO A 191 15.64 -19.01 11.28
C PRO A 191 14.83 -18.37 10.15
N THR A 192 14.77 -17.05 10.14
CA THR A 192 14.02 -16.29 9.11
C THR A 192 14.60 -16.58 7.72
N PRO A 193 13.79 -17.04 6.76
CA PRO A 193 14.22 -17.21 5.39
C PRO A 193 14.69 -15.89 4.76
N LYS A 194 15.55 -15.98 3.76
CA LYS A 194 16.07 -14.79 3.05
C LYS A 194 15.39 -14.68 1.69
N ALA A 195 14.79 -13.54 1.42
CA ALA A 195 14.39 -13.19 0.07
C ALA A 195 15.63 -12.85 -0.80
N SER A 196 15.52 -13.09 -2.09
CA SER A 196 16.58 -12.85 -3.08
C SER A 196 16.21 -11.71 -4.02
N LEU A 197 17.21 -11.10 -4.68
CA LEU A 197 16.96 -10.12 -5.74
C LEU A 197 16.25 -10.74 -6.96
N ALA A 198 16.43 -12.04 -7.22
CA ALA A 198 15.70 -12.74 -8.28
C ALA A 198 14.19 -12.71 -8.05
N GLN A 199 13.74 -12.86 -6.79
CA GLN A 199 12.32 -12.78 -6.44
C GLN A 199 11.71 -11.37 -6.60
N VAL A 200 12.53 -10.34 -6.69
CA VAL A 200 12.06 -8.98 -7.04
C VAL A 200 11.88 -8.83 -8.55
N ALA A 201 12.70 -9.55 -9.33
CA ALA A 201 12.70 -9.47 -10.80
C ALA A 201 11.64 -10.38 -11.44
N ASP A 202 11.21 -11.42 -10.73
CA ASP A 202 10.17 -12.37 -11.16
C ASP A 202 8.75 -11.77 -11.12
#